data_e5c30903eee4709270c73402b8d9de64
#
_entry.id   e5c30903eee4709270c73402b8d9de64
#
_cell.length_a   1.000
_cell.length_b   1.000
_cell.length_c   1.000
_cell.angle_alpha   90.00
_cell.angle_beta   90.00
_cell.angle_gamma   90.00
#
_symmetry.space_group_name_H-M   'P 1'
#
loop_
_entity.id
_entity.type
_entity.pdbx_description
1 polymer ?
#
loop_
_entity_poly.entity_id
_entity_poly.type
_entity_poly.pdbx_seq_one_letter_code
_entity_poly.pdbx_strand_id
1 'polypeptide(L)'
;IALQCYKYGAKSVTIGYRNNPMGFKWPEGMKEVHYLDKLEGSKAIFKDGHSQNIDALILCSGYLHYFPFLADSLKLKTHNRLYPPKLYKGIVWQDNHKLFYLGMQDQFHTFNMFDCQAWYARDVIMDKIKLPSDSEIDQDINEWVAKEEKLQDPLQMIDFQTEYTKDLYSASNYPKIDFELIRKHFKDWEHHKEDDIMTYRNKSFSSPVTGTIAPLHHTPWSQAMDDSMETFLESKS
;
A
#
# COMPACT_ATOMS: atom_id res chain seq x y z
N ILE A 1 3.63 5.66 10.23
CA ILE A 1 4.17 6.99 10.57
C ILE A 1 4.04 7.22 12.07
N ALA A 2 2.85 7.17 12.67
CA ALA A 2 2.63 7.47 14.10
C ALA A 2 3.60 6.71 15.03
N LEU A 3 3.73 5.39 14.85
CA LEU A 3 4.66 4.58 15.61
C LEU A 3 6.11 5.04 15.46
N GLN A 4 6.50 5.49 14.27
CA GLN A 4 7.84 6.01 14.05
C GLN A 4 8.06 7.33 14.82
N CYS A 5 7.12 8.28 14.75
CA CYS A 5 7.20 9.50 15.52
C CYS A 5 7.42 9.23 17.01
N TYR A 6 6.68 8.26 17.57
CA TYR A 6 6.88 7.85 18.97
C TYR A 6 8.27 7.26 19.21
N LYS A 7 8.72 6.32 18.37
CA LYS A 7 10.06 5.71 18.47
C LYS A 7 11.18 6.72 18.34
N TYR A 8 10.95 7.81 17.60
CA TYR A 8 11.91 8.90 17.44
C TYR A 8 11.82 9.98 18.52
N GLY A 9 11.09 9.74 19.60
CA GLY A 9 11.12 10.57 20.79
C GLY A 9 10.00 11.59 20.91
N ALA A 10 8.94 11.49 20.10
CA ALA A 10 7.73 12.27 20.37
C ALA A 10 7.17 11.86 21.75
N LYS A 11 6.94 12.84 22.61
CA LYS A 11 6.43 12.61 23.97
C LYS A 11 5.03 12.02 23.98
N SER A 12 4.20 12.43 23.02
CA SER A 12 2.87 11.88 22.80
C SER A 12 2.52 11.88 21.33
N VAL A 13 1.75 10.87 20.89
CA VAL A 13 1.25 10.76 19.54
C VAL A 13 -0.24 10.45 19.58
N THR A 14 -1.02 11.28 18.90
CA THR A 14 -2.47 11.06 18.75
C THR A 14 -2.78 10.68 17.31
N ILE A 15 -3.45 9.56 17.12
CA ILE A 15 -3.80 8.99 15.82
C ILE A 15 -5.29 9.24 15.57
N GLY A 16 -5.59 9.97 14.52
CA GLY A 16 -6.98 10.20 14.10
C GLY A 16 -7.48 9.07 13.20
N TYR A 17 -8.56 8.41 13.57
CA TYR A 17 -9.25 7.43 12.71
C TYR A 17 -10.59 7.98 12.20
N ARG A 18 -11.05 7.47 11.04
CA ARG A 18 -12.31 7.91 10.42
C ARG A 18 -13.49 7.06 10.87
N ASN A 19 -13.42 5.76 10.70
CA ASN A 19 -14.52 4.84 10.96
C ASN A 19 -14.32 4.08 12.27
N ASN A 20 -13.24 3.33 12.38
CA ASN A 20 -12.91 2.49 13.53
C ASN A 20 -11.47 2.72 13.95
N PRO A 21 -11.18 2.64 15.27
CA PRO A 21 -9.80 2.60 15.74
C PRO A 21 -9.09 1.35 15.19
N MET A 22 -7.78 1.40 15.07
CA MET A 22 -6.97 0.25 14.67
C MET A 22 -6.93 -0.83 15.76
N GLY A 23 -7.12 -0.44 17.02
CA GLY A 23 -7.27 -1.37 18.15
C GLY A 23 -5.98 -2.06 18.59
N PHE A 24 -4.81 -1.58 18.17
CA PHE A 24 -3.53 -2.11 18.62
C PHE A 24 -3.25 -1.76 20.09
N LYS A 25 -2.41 -2.57 20.73
CA LYS A 25 -1.92 -2.30 22.08
C LYS A 25 -0.82 -1.22 22.05
N TRP A 26 -1.24 0.03 21.94
CA TRP A 26 -0.32 1.16 21.87
C TRP A 26 0.42 1.36 23.20
N PRO A 27 1.69 1.82 23.18
CA PRO A 27 2.42 2.18 24.39
C PRO A 27 1.81 3.41 25.06
N GLU A 28 2.18 3.64 26.33
CA GLU A 28 1.85 4.88 27.02
C GLU A 28 2.34 6.09 26.22
N GLY A 29 1.50 7.12 26.11
CA GLY A 29 1.79 8.29 25.27
C GLY A 29 1.27 8.20 23.83
N MET A 30 0.76 7.04 23.40
CA MET A 30 0.02 6.91 22.12
C MET A 30 -1.45 6.63 22.36
N LYS A 31 -2.32 7.28 21.59
CA LYS A 31 -3.78 7.07 21.66
C LYS A 31 -4.43 7.25 20.31
N GLU A 32 -5.58 6.60 20.16
CA GLU A 32 -6.47 6.77 19.01
C GLU A 32 -7.67 7.63 19.40
N VAL A 33 -8.05 8.55 18.52
CA VAL A 33 -9.22 9.42 18.65
C VAL A 33 -9.93 9.53 17.31
N HIS A 34 -11.16 10.02 17.31
CA HIS A 34 -11.83 10.28 16.03
C HIS A 34 -11.03 11.32 15.22
N TYR A 35 -11.20 11.38 13.89
CA TYR A 35 -10.39 12.25 13.04
C TYR A 35 -10.55 13.74 13.39
N LEU A 36 -9.55 14.53 12.98
CA LEU A 36 -9.49 15.96 13.21
C LEU A 36 -10.69 16.67 12.56
N ASP A 37 -11.38 17.51 13.32
CA ASP A 37 -12.42 18.40 12.82
C ASP A 37 -11.84 19.74 12.38
N LYS A 38 -11.11 20.40 13.28
CA LYS A 38 -10.47 21.70 13.02
C LYS A 38 -9.28 21.98 13.91
N LEU A 39 -8.51 23.02 13.54
CA LEU A 39 -7.46 23.61 14.35
C LEU A 39 -7.86 25.01 14.79
N GLU A 40 -7.59 25.32 16.05
CA GLU A 40 -7.69 26.66 16.61
C GLU A 40 -6.31 27.02 17.24
N GLY A 41 -5.47 27.70 16.44
CA GLY A 41 -4.07 27.86 16.79
C GLY A 41 -3.35 26.53 16.91
N SER A 42 -2.74 26.24 18.06
CA SER A 42 -2.14 24.94 18.36
C SER A 42 -3.11 23.90 18.91
N LYS A 43 -4.38 24.24 19.08
CA LYS A 43 -5.40 23.35 19.63
C LYS A 43 -6.07 22.55 18.52
N ALA A 44 -5.88 21.23 18.52
CA ALA A 44 -6.59 20.30 17.68
C ALA A 44 -7.93 19.93 18.34
N ILE A 45 -9.01 19.96 17.57
CA ILE A 45 -10.37 19.58 17.96
C ILE A 45 -10.81 18.42 17.09
N PHE A 46 -11.24 17.34 17.70
CA PHE A 46 -11.62 16.08 17.02
C PHE A 46 -13.14 15.92 16.98
N LYS A 47 -13.63 15.11 16.03
CA LYS A 47 -15.06 14.89 15.79
C LYS A 47 -15.84 14.30 16.97
N ASP A 48 -15.16 13.63 17.88
CA ASP A 48 -15.73 13.10 19.12
C ASP A 48 -15.80 14.14 20.26
N GLY A 49 -15.43 15.39 19.98
CA GLY A 49 -15.38 16.48 20.95
C GLY A 49 -14.10 16.53 21.79
N HIS A 50 -13.20 15.54 21.66
CA HIS A 50 -11.89 15.61 22.27
C HIS A 50 -11.09 16.79 21.74
N SER A 51 -10.26 17.39 22.57
CA SER A 51 -9.32 18.45 22.12
C SER A 51 -8.01 18.39 22.90
N GLN A 52 -6.92 18.76 22.24
CA GLN A 52 -5.61 18.84 22.84
C GLN A 52 -4.72 19.85 22.11
N ASN A 53 -3.72 20.37 22.80
CA ASN A 53 -2.66 21.14 22.15
C ASN A 53 -1.68 20.20 21.46
N ILE A 54 -1.24 20.58 20.27
CA ILE A 54 -0.27 19.83 19.46
C ILE A 54 0.85 20.75 19.02
N ASP A 55 2.04 20.20 18.84
CA ASP A 55 3.22 20.89 18.30
C ASP A 55 3.32 20.69 16.78
N ALA A 56 2.85 19.55 16.30
CA ALA A 56 2.91 19.18 14.87
C ALA A 56 1.66 18.38 14.43
N LEU A 57 1.27 18.56 13.17
CA LEU A 57 0.23 17.79 12.51
C LEU A 57 0.81 17.14 11.26
N ILE A 58 0.68 15.81 11.16
CA ILE A 58 1.07 15.04 9.98
C ILE A 58 -0.18 14.51 9.31
N LEU A 59 -0.45 14.93 8.09
CA LEU A 59 -1.59 14.47 7.29
C LEU A 59 -1.23 13.16 6.60
N CYS A 60 -1.87 12.06 7.05
CA CYS A 60 -1.71 10.72 6.50
C CYS A 60 -3.00 10.25 5.81
N SER A 61 -3.74 11.15 5.16
CA SER A 61 -5.06 10.91 4.58
C SER A 61 -5.03 10.19 3.21
N GLY A 62 -3.85 9.78 2.75
CA GLY A 62 -3.64 9.18 1.44
C GLY A 62 -3.54 10.22 0.32
N TYR A 63 -3.55 9.73 -0.92
CA TYR A 63 -3.39 10.55 -2.11
C TYR A 63 -4.59 10.40 -3.03
N LEU A 64 -4.87 11.44 -3.81
CA LEU A 64 -5.76 11.38 -4.96
C LEU A 64 -4.91 11.21 -6.22
N HIS A 65 -5.40 10.42 -7.15
CA HIS A 65 -4.78 10.32 -8.47
C HIS A 65 -4.89 11.67 -9.18
N TYR A 66 -3.75 12.20 -9.62
CA TYR A 66 -3.70 13.51 -10.27
C TYR A 66 -2.87 13.46 -11.55
N PHE A 67 -3.53 13.58 -12.69
CA PHE A 67 -2.94 13.49 -14.02
C PHE A 67 -3.25 14.77 -14.83
N PRO A 68 -2.61 15.92 -14.54
CA PRO A 68 -2.93 17.20 -15.17
C PRO A 68 -2.64 17.23 -16.68
N PHE A 69 -1.76 16.35 -17.16
CA PHE A 69 -1.36 16.23 -18.56
C PHE A 69 -2.31 15.37 -19.40
N LEU A 70 -3.29 14.70 -18.81
CA LEU A 70 -4.28 13.88 -19.51
C LEU A 70 -5.59 14.65 -19.72
N ALA A 71 -6.24 14.39 -20.84
CA ALA A 71 -7.64 14.81 -21.06
C ALA A 71 -8.56 14.18 -20.01
N ASP A 72 -9.64 14.86 -19.63
CA ASP A 72 -10.53 14.43 -18.56
C ASP A 72 -11.17 13.05 -18.82
N SER A 73 -11.40 12.69 -20.07
CA SER A 73 -11.90 11.38 -20.48
C SER A 73 -10.93 10.24 -20.26
N LEU A 74 -9.64 10.55 -20.11
CA LEU A 74 -8.57 9.56 -19.90
C LEU A 74 -8.10 9.48 -18.45
N LYS A 75 -8.57 10.39 -17.57
CA LYS A 75 -8.12 10.43 -16.19
C LYS A 75 -8.76 9.34 -15.35
N LEU A 76 -7.92 8.56 -14.68
CA LEU A 76 -8.37 7.66 -13.62
C LEU A 76 -8.89 8.50 -12.43
N LYS A 77 -10.18 8.34 -12.09
CA LYS A 77 -10.90 9.12 -11.06
C LYS A 77 -11.26 8.26 -9.85
N THR A 78 -10.46 7.26 -9.55
CA THR A 78 -10.69 6.38 -8.41
C THR A 78 -9.90 6.83 -7.20
N HIS A 79 -10.44 6.51 -6.02
CA HIS A 79 -9.70 6.54 -4.78
C HIS A 79 -8.84 5.26 -4.66
N ASN A 80 -8.05 5.19 -3.61
CA ASN A 80 -7.28 4.01 -3.24
C ASN A 80 -8.19 2.76 -3.18
N ARG A 81 -8.02 1.83 -4.10
CA ARG A 81 -8.74 0.56 -4.21
C ARG A 81 -7.77 -0.56 -4.56
N LEU A 82 -8.10 -1.77 -4.17
CA LEU A 82 -7.33 -2.96 -4.55
C LEU A 82 -7.47 -3.28 -6.05
N TYR A 83 -8.62 -2.94 -6.64
CA TYR A 83 -8.85 -3.06 -8.08
C TYR A 83 -9.52 -1.80 -8.63
N PRO A 84 -8.81 -0.92 -9.34
CA PRO A 84 -9.38 0.29 -9.93
C PRO A 84 -10.36 -0.07 -11.04
N PRO A 85 -11.62 0.40 -11.00
CA PRO A 85 -12.55 0.25 -12.10
C PRO A 85 -12.01 0.93 -13.36
N LYS A 86 -12.45 0.47 -14.55
CA LYS A 86 -11.99 0.91 -15.87
C LYS A 86 -10.56 0.48 -16.26
N LEU A 87 -9.90 -0.32 -15.46
CA LEU A 87 -8.59 -0.88 -15.80
C LEU A 87 -8.68 -2.39 -15.98
N TYR A 88 -8.68 -2.85 -17.23
CA TYR A 88 -8.58 -4.28 -17.52
C TYR A 88 -7.26 -4.83 -17.01
N LYS A 89 -7.31 -5.95 -16.31
CA LYS A 89 -6.16 -6.48 -15.56
C LYS A 89 -5.53 -5.44 -14.61
N GLY A 90 -6.33 -4.46 -14.14
CA GLY A 90 -5.86 -3.39 -13.28
C GLY A 90 -4.85 -2.43 -13.93
N ILE A 91 -4.66 -2.49 -15.24
CA ILE A 91 -3.58 -1.82 -15.97
C ILE A 91 -4.05 -1.10 -17.23
N VAL A 92 -4.80 -1.79 -18.12
CA VAL A 92 -5.14 -1.29 -19.45
C VAL A 92 -6.42 -0.47 -19.37
N TRP A 93 -6.38 0.77 -19.84
CA TRP A 93 -7.57 1.63 -19.84
C TRP A 93 -8.67 1.06 -20.75
N GLN A 94 -9.85 0.88 -20.20
CA GLN A 94 -11.02 0.24 -20.88
C GLN A 94 -11.40 0.94 -22.18
N ASP A 95 -11.42 2.28 -22.20
CA ASP A 95 -11.88 3.09 -23.34
C ASP A 95 -10.75 3.42 -24.34
N ASN A 96 -9.47 3.05 -24.03
CA ASN A 96 -8.33 3.25 -24.92
C ASN A 96 -7.20 2.28 -24.57
N HIS A 97 -7.12 1.17 -25.27
CA HIS A 97 -6.15 0.10 -25.02
C HIS A 97 -4.69 0.46 -25.28
N LYS A 98 -4.40 1.70 -25.69
CA LYS A 98 -3.03 2.24 -25.80
C LYS A 98 -2.59 3.01 -24.55
N LEU A 99 -3.49 3.18 -23.57
CA LEU A 99 -3.20 3.83 -22.31
C LEU A 99 -3.09 2.80 -21.19
N PHE A 100 -1.99 2.83 -20.47
CA PHE A 100 -1.70 1.94 -19.34
C PHE A 100 -1.49 2.74 -18.08
N TYR A 101 -2.09 2.28 -16.98
CA TYR A 101 -1.86 2.78 -15.63
C TYR A 101 -1.20 1.70 -14.80
N LEU A 102 0.00 1.94 -14.29
CA LEU A 102 0.74 1.00 -13.46
C LEU A 102 0.77 1.48 -12.02
N GLY A 103 0.62 0.57 -11.07
CA GLY A 103 0.76 0.88 -9.65
C GLY A 103 -0.37 1.70 -9.04
N MET A 104 -1.58 1.64 -9.62
CA MET A 104 -2.73 2.45 -9.16
C MET A 104 -3.53 1.80 -8.02
N GLN A 105 -3.19 0.59 -7.64
CA GLN A 105 -3.87 -0.15 -6.59
C GLN A 105 -3.40 0.26 -5.20
N ASP A 106 -4.29 0.20 -4.20
CA ASP A 106 -3.89 0.02 -2.82
C ASP A 106 -3.24 -1.35 -2.65
N GLN A 107 -2.24 -1.51 -1.76
CA GLN A 107 -1.31 -2.61 -1.97
C GLN A 107 -0.75 -3.21 -0.69
N PHE A 108 -0.79 -4.54 -0.66
CA PHE A 108 0.10 -5.40 0.12
C PHE A 108 1.32 -5.81 -0.74
N HIS A 109 1.06 -6.36 -1.93
CA HIS A 109 2.09 -6.77 -2.90
C HIS A 109 2.61 -5.57 -3.68
N THR A 110 3.66 -4.89 -3.20
CA THR A 110 4.16 -3.67 -3.84
C THR A 110 4.96 -3.98 -5.12
N PHE A 111 6.24 -4.30 -4.98
CA PHE A 111 7.15 -4.41 -6.12
C PHE A 111 6.83 -5.60 -7.02
N ASN A 112 6.53 -6.76 -6.45
CA ASN A 112 6.22 -7.95 -7.24
C ASN A 112 4.98 -7.76 -8.12
N MET A 113 3.97 -7.07 -7.60
CA MET A 113 2.76 -6.73 -8.35
C MET A 113 3.08 -5.74 -9.48
N PHE A 114 3.86 -4.69 -9.20
CA PHE A 114 4.24 -3.71 -10.21
C PHE A 114 5.10 -4.31 -11.32
N ASP A 115 6.01 -5.21 -10.98
CA ASP A 115 6.78 -5.94 -11.97
C ASP A 115 5.88 -6.82 -12.85
N CYS A 116 4.94 -7.57 -12.27
CA CYS A 116 3.97 -8.35 -13.03
C CYS A 116 3.13 -7.46 -13.96
N GLN A 117 2.69 -6.29 -13.49
CA GLN A 117 1.98 -5.30 -14.29
C GLN A 117 2.83 -4.80 -15.46
N ALA A 118 4.08 -4.46 -15.21
CA ALA A 118 5.01 -3.98 -16.24
C ALA A 118 5.28 -5.06 -17.31
N TRP A 119 5.43 -6.32 -16.89
CA TRP A 119 5.61 -7.44 -17.82
C TRP A 119 4.37 -7.68 -18.67
N TYR A 120 3.19 -7.64 -18.07
CA TYR A 120 1.93 -7.76 -18.81
C TYR A 120 1.76 -6.63 -19.82
N ALA A 121 1.95 -5.38 -19.40
CA ALA A 121 1.88 -4.21 -20.28
C ALA A 121 2.89 -4.30 -21.43
N ARG A 122 4.14 -4.69 -21.15
CA ARG A 122 5.16 -4.95 -22.17
C ARG A 122 4.67 -5.96 -23.21
N ASP A 123 4.10 -7.08 -22.75
CA ASP A 123 3.71 -8.16 -23.65
C ASP A 123 2.47 -7.79 -24.49
N VAL A 124 1.58 -6.95 -23.97
CA VAL A 124 0.49 -6.34 -24.76
C VAL A 124 1.07 -5.37 -25.80
N ILE A 125 1.97 -4.46 -25.41
CA ILE A 125 2.59 -3.48 -26.32
C ILE A 125 3.38 -4.17 -27.44
N MET A 126 4.05 -5.28 -27.12
CA MET A 126 4.82 -6.09 -28.08
C MET A 126 3.97 -7.07 -28.88
N ASP A 127 2.65 -7.02 -28.74
CA ASP A 127 1.68 -7.89 -29.45
C ASP A 127 1.85 -9.41 -29.15
N LYS A 128 2.47 -9.74 -28.02
CA LYS A 128 2.60 -11.12 -27.51
C LYS A 128 1.35 -11.59 -26.79
N ILE A 129 0.64 -10.66 -26.14
CA ILE A 129 -0.67 -10.87 -25.53
C ILE A 129 -1.68 -10.09 -26.37
N LYS A 130 -2.69 -10.77 -26.87
CA LYS A 130 -3.83 -10.15 -27.54
C LYS A 130 -4.89 -9.82 -26.50
N LEU A 131 -5.35 -8.59 -26.50
CA LEU A 131 -6.47 -8.19 -25.66
C LEU A 131 -7.75 -8.87 -26.16
N PRO A 132 -8.65 -9.28 -25.25
CA PRO A 132 -9.94 -9.84 -25.64
C PRO A 132 -10.87 -8.75 -26.19
N SER A 133 -12.10 -9.13 -26.51
CA SER A 133 -13.13 -8.16 -26.94
C SER A 133 -13.50 -7.17 -25.82
N ASP A 134 -14.02 -6.02 -26.19
CA ASP A 134 -14.47 -5.00 -25.24
C ASP A 134 -15.47 -5.56 -24.21
N SER A 135 -16.37 -6.44 -24.67
CA SER A 135 -17.34 -7.11 -23.78
C SER A 135 -16.68 -8.03 -22.76
N GLU A 136 -15.63 -8.75 -23.13
CA GLU A 136 -14.87 -9.60 -22.20
C GLU A 136 -14.03 -8.77 -21.24
N ILE A 137 -13.49 -7.63 -21.71
CA ILE A 137 -12.81 -6.65 -20.88
C ILE A 137 -13.75 -6.10 -19.81
N ASP A 138 -14.95 -5.68 -20.20
CA ASP A 138 -15.96 -5.15 -19.28
C ASP A 138 -16.38 -6.21 -18.25
N GLN A 139 -16.55 -7.45 -18.68
CA GLN A 139 -16.88 -8.56 -17.79
C GLN A 139 -15.78 -8.79 -16.75
N ASP A 140 -14.51 -8.90 -17.18
CA ASP A 140 -13.36 -9.12 -16.28
C ASP A 140 -13.24 -8.00 -15.23
N ILE A 141 -13.35 -6.74 -15.66
CA ILE A 141 -13.34 -5.59 -14.74
C ILE A 141 -14.44 -5.69 -13.70
N ASN A 142 -15.67 -5.96 -14.14
CA ASN A 142 -16.82 -6.05 -13.25
C ASN A 142 -16.70 -7.22 -12.26
N GLU A 143 -16.16 -8.35 -12.69
CA GLU A 143 -15.92 -9.51 -11.82
C GLU A 143 -14.90 -9.19 -10.72
N TRP A 144 -13.78 -8.53 -11.05
CA TRP A 144 -12.78 -8.11 -10.06
C TRP A 144 -13.31 -7.06 -9.09
N VAL A 145 -14.02 -6.07 -9.59
CA VAL A 145 -14.68 -5.04 -8.74
C VAL A 145 -15.69 -5.68 -7.79
N ALA A 146 -16.53 -6.59 -8.28
CA ALA A 146 -17.52 -7.29 -7.45
C ALA A 146 -16.88 -8.23 -6.41
N LYS A 147 -15.70 -8.80 -6.69
CA LYS A 147 -14.92 -9.55 -5.69
C LYS A 147 -14.38 -8.62 -4.60
N GLU A 148 -13.80 -7.48 -4.98
CA GLU A 148 -13.27 -6.49 -4.02
C GLU A 148 -14.35 -5.99 -3.06
N GLU A 149 -15.55 -5.70 -3.56
CA GLU A 149 -16.66 -5.18 -2.76
C GLU A 149 -17.16 -6.13 -1.65
N LYS A 150 -16.80 -7.41 -1.72
CA LYS A 150 -17.15 -8.42 -0.71
C LYS A 150 -16.10 -8.57 0.39
N LEU A 151 -14.95 -7.93 0.25
CA LEU A 151 -13.85 -8.05 1.22
C LEU A 151 -14.20 -7.31 2.51
N GLN A 152 -13.89 -7.93 3.65
CA GLN A 152 -14.27 -7.42 4.97
C GLN A 152 -13.06 -7.15 5.88
N ASP A 153 -11.94 -7.81 5.64
CA ASP A 153 -10.76 -7.77 6.50
C ASP A 153 -9.44 -7.77 5.72
N PRO A 154 -8.32 -7.40 6.35
CA PRO A 154 -7.01 -7.38 5.71
C PRO A 154 -6.54 -8.73 5.17
N LEU A 155 -6.92 -9.86 5.80
CA LEU A 155 -6.49 -11.19 5.36
C LEU A 155 -7.15 -11.56 4.03
N GLN A 156 -8.42 -11.22 3.86
CA GLN A 156 -9.14 -11.36 2.58
C GLN A 156 -8.57 -10.45 1.50
N MET A 157 -8.15 -9.22 1.86
CA MET A 157 -7.50 -8.30 0.94
C MET A 157 -6.14 -8.84 0.44
N ILE A 158 -5.37 -9.48 1.33
CA ILE A 158 -4.13 -10.17 0.96
C ILE A 158 -4.41 -11.33 -0.01
N ASP A 159 -5.42 -12.14 0.27
CA ASP A 159 -5.82 -13.24 -0.62
C ASP A 159 -6.22 -12.71 -2.00
N PHE A 160 -7.08 -11.71 -2.05
CA PHE A 160 -7.52 -11.06 -3.28
C PHE A 160 -6.34 -10.55 -4.12
N GLN A 161 -5.41 -9.82 -3.49
CA GLN A 161 -4.28 -9.24 -4.22
C GLN A 161 -3.25 -10.30 -4.63
N THR A 162 -3.15 -11.41 -3.88
CA THR A 162 -2.36 -12.57 -4.30
C THR A 162 -2.98 -13.23 -5.54
N GLU A 163 -4.29 -13.41 -5.59
CA GLU A 163 -4.97 -13.95 -6.76
C GLU A 163 -4.83 -13.05 -7.98
N TYR A 164 -5.00 -11.74 -7.80
CA TYR A 164 -4.79 -10.76 -8.86
C TYR A 164 -3.36 -10.81 -9.42
N THR A 165 -2.35 -10.85 -8.55
CA THR A 165 -0.96 -10.90 -9.01
C THR A 165 -0.64 -12.22 -9.70
N LYS A 166 -1.22 -13.34 -9.25
CA LYS A 166 -1.13 -14.64 -9.93
C LYS A 166 -1.80 -14.63 -11.32
N ASP A 167 -2.92 -13.95 -11.46
CA ASP A 167 -3.60 -13.81 -12.74
C ASP A 167 -2.71 -13.11 -13.77
N LEU A 168 -2.08 -12.00 -13.39
CA LEU A 168 -1.08 -11.32 -14.22
C LEU A 168 0.14 -12.19 -14.54
N TYR A 169 0.64 -12.90 -13.53
CA TYR A 169 1.77 -13.82 -13.68
C TYR A 169 1.47 -14.91 -14.70
N SER A 170 0.28 -15.51 -14.63
CA SER A 170 -0.14 -16.60 -15.50
C SER A 170 -0.29 -16.17 -16.96
N ALA A 171 -0.58 -14.88 -17.19
CA ALA A 171 -0.74 -14.31 -18.51
C ALA A 171 0.57 -13.86 -19.16
N SER A 172 1.69 -13.87 -18.44
CA SER A 172 2.99 -13.38 -18.90
C SER A 172 4.12 -14.38 -18.59
N ASN A 173 5.30 -14.18 -19.19
CA ASN A 173 6.50 -14.98 -18.91
C ASN A 173 7.32 -14.41 -17.72
N TYR A 174 6.64 -13.95 -16.67
CA TYR A 174 7.33 -13.45 -15.49
C TYR A 174 8.16 -14.55 -14.82
N PRO A 175 9.36 -14.24 -14.29
CA PRO A 175 10.19 -15.22 -13.59
C PRO A 175 9.45 -15.90 -12.43
N LYS A 176 9.78 -17.17 -12.19
CA LYS A 176 9.14 -17.97 -11.15
C LYS A 176 9.25 -17.29 -9.78
N ILE A 177 8.13 -17.18 -9.09
CA ILE A 177 8.01 -16.63 -7.75
C ILE A 177 7.04 -17.48 -6.92
N ASP A 178 7.28 -17.59 -5.62
CA ASP A 178 6.42 -18.34 -4.70
C ASP A 178 5.33 -17.40 -4.12
N PHE A 179 4.18 -17.35 -4.78
CA PHE A 179 3.04 -16.55 -4.33
C PHE A 179 2.41 -17.03 -3.02
N GLU A 180 2.48 -18.33 -2.72
CA GLU A 180 1.94 -18.84 -1.46
C GLU A 180 2.82 -18.42 -0.28
N LEU A 181 4.13 -18.38 -0.50
CA LEU A 181 5.05 -17.85 0.49
C LEU A 181 4.83 -16.35 0.72
N ILE A 182 4.62 -15.56 -0.36
CA ILE A 182 4.29 -14.13 -0.24
C ILE A 182 2.99 -13.96 0.55
N ARG A 183 1.93 -14.67 0.18
CA ARG A 183 0.64 -14.66 0.89
C ARG A 183 0.83 -14.93 2.38
N LYS A 184 1.57 -16.00 2.70
CA LYS A 184 1.86 -16.37 4.08
C LYS A 184 2.59 -15.24 4.81
N HIS A 185 3.61 -14.65 4.21
CA HIS A 185 4.40 -13.58 4.82
C HIS A 185 3.54 -12.35 5.14
N PHE A 186 2.63 -11.94 4.25
CA PHE A 186 1.74 -10.82 4.53
C PHE A 186 0.75 -11.13 5.65
N LYS A 187 0.21 -12.36 5.70
CA LYS A 187 -0.67 -12.79 6.81
C LYS A 187 0.10 -12.85 8.13
N ASP A 188 1.30 -13.41 8.13
CA ASP A 188 2.17 -13.43 9.31
C ASP A 188 2.48 -11.99 9.78
N TRP A 189 2.71 -11.06 8.83
CA TRP A 189 2.99 -9.66 9.15
C TRP A 189 1.78 -8.95 9.78
N GLU A 190 0.55 -9.22 9.33
CA GLU A 190 -0.67 -8.73 9.97
C GLU A 190 -0.80 -9.27 11.41
N HIS A 191 -0.62 -10.58 11.61
CA HIS A 191 -0.64 -11.18 12.95
C HIS A 191 0.44 -10.61 13.86
N HIS A 192 1.65 -10.39 13.37
CA HIS A 192 2.72 -9.77 14.17
C HIS A 192 2.35 -8.35 14.62
N LYS A 193 1.59 -7.58 13.83
CA LYS A 193 1.09 -6.26 14.27
C LYS A 193 0.08 -6.36 15.39
N GLU A 194 -0.80 -7.37 15.34
CA GLU A 194 -1.78 -7.64 16.40
C GLU A 194 -1.10 -8.09 17.69
N ASP A 195 -0.09 -8.93 17.58
CA ASP A 195 0.67 -9.45 18.73
C ASP A 195 1.47 -8.35 19.42
N ASP A 196 2.30 -7.63 18.66
CA ASP A 196 3.15 -6.56 19.16
C ASP A 196 3.43 -5.50 18.09
N ILE A 197 2.67 -4.42 18.12
CA ILE A 197 2.81 -3.27 17.21
C ILE A 197 4.18 -2.60 17.33
N MET A 198 4.88 -2.73 18.46
CA MET A 198 6.18 -2.09 18.68
C MET A 198 7.33 -2.80 17.95
N THR A 199 7.26 -4.13 17.81
CA THR A 199 8.36 -4.95 17.31
C THR A 199 8.05 -5.75 16.05
N TYR A 200 6.83 -5.67 15.51
CA TYR A 200 6.41 -6.48 14.34
C TYR A 200 7.35 -6.36 13.13
N ARG A 201 8.01 -5.21 12.94
CA ARG A 201 8.98 -4.98 11.85
C ARG A 201 10.35 -5.65 12.10
N ASN A 202 10.60 -6.15 13.30
CA ASN A 202 11.86 -6.81 13.64
C ASN A 202 11.89 -8.28 13.20
N LYS A 203 10.83 -8.76 12.55
CA LYS A 203 10.77 -10.12 11.98
C LYS A 203 11.41 -10.15 10.60
N SER A 204 12.22 -11.16 10.35
CA SER A 204 12.76 -11.44 9.01
C SER A 204 11.88 -12.42 8.25
N PHE A 205 11.80 -12.21 6.94
CA PHE A 205 11.07 -13.09 6.02
C PHE A 205 12.01 -13.63 4.95
N SER A 206 11.76 -14.85 4.50
CA SER A 206 12.53 -15.43 3.40
C SER A 206 12.12 -14.83 2.06
N SER A 207 13.07 -14.69 1.16
CA SER A 207 12.80 -14.25 -0.22
C SER A 207 11.91 -15.25 -0.95
N PRO A 208 10.81 -14.83 -1.58
CA PRO A 208 9.96 -15.73 -2.38
C PRO A 208 10.60 -16.15 -3.72
N VAL A 209 11.76 -15.61 -4.04
CA VAL A 209 12.51 -15.93 -5.27
C VAL A 209 13.71 -16.83 -4.95
N THR A 210 14.52 -16.46 -3.97
CA THR A 210 15.79 -17.16 -3.66
C THR A 210 15.72 -18.04 -2.41
N GLY A 211 14.73 -17.86 -1.54
CA GLY A 211 14.63 -18.52 -0.24
C GLY A 211 15.60 -17.98 0.81
N THR A 212 16.46 -17.01 0.47
CA THR A 212 17.41 -16.42 1.43
C THR A 212 16.68 -15.52 2.43
N ILE A 213 17.23 -15.42 3.64
CA ILE A 213 16.70 -14.56 4.71
C ILE A 213 17.68 -13.40 4.92
N ALA A 214 17.20 -12.17 4.83
CA ALA A 214 18.00 -11.00 5.16
C ALA A 214 18.26 -10.94 6.68
N PRO A 215 19.45 -10.52 7.12
CA PRO A 215 19.72 -10.32 8.54
C PRO A 215 18.80 -9.22 9.11
N LEU A 216 18.48 -9.35 10.40
CA LEU A 216 17.75 -8.32 11.10
C LEU A 216 18.62 -7.08 11.25
N HIS A 217 18.08 -5.93 10.90
CA HIS A 217 18.72 -4.65 11.17
C HIS A 217 18.35 -4.18 12.58
N HIS A 218 19.32 -4.19 13.48
CA HIS A 218 19.18 -3.72 14.85
C HIS A 218 19.84 -2.34 15.08
N THR A 219 20.01 -1.55 14.03
CA THR A 219 20.52 -0.20 14.21
C THR A 219 19.54 0.58 15.10
N PRO A 220 19.97 1.12 16.24
CA PRO A 220 19.12 1.97 17.05
C PRO A 220 18.56 3.10 16.21
N TRP A 221 17.27 3.33 16.28
CA TRP A 221 16.57 4.32 15.45
C TRP A 221 17.20 5.71 15.53
N SER A 222 17.65 6.12 16.73
CA SER A 222 18.32 7.40 16.94
C SER A 222 19.67 7.53 16.22
N GLN A 223 20.32 6.42 15.88
CA GLN A 223 21.57 6.39 15.12
C GLN A 223 21.37 6.23 13.62
N ALA A 224 20.17 5.78 13.21
CA ALA A 224 19.82 5.58 11.79
C ALA A 224 19.21 6.83 11.14
N MET A 225 19.08 7.93 11.88
CA MET A 225 18.33 9.11 11.42
C MET A 225 19.17 10.21 10.80
N ASP A 226 20.40 9.94 10.47
CA ASP A 226 21.13 10.94 9.71
C ASP A 226 20.83 10.76 8.22
N ASP A 227 19.83 11.49 7.76
CA ASP A 227 19.46 11.62 6.34
C ASP A 227 20.26 12.76 5.66
N SER A 228 21.34 13.23 6.29
CA SER A 228 22.10 14.31 5.69
C SER A 228 22.80 13.85 4.40
N MET A 229 22.80 14.71 3.39
CA MET A 229 23.52 14.46 2.15
C MET A 229 25.03 14.36 2.39
N GLU A 230 25.55 15.06 3.39
CA GLU A 230 26.93 15.01 3.80
C GLU A 230 27.33 13.60 4.23
N THR A 231 26.59 13.00 5.17
CA THR A 231 26.86 11.62 5.63
C THR A 231 26.71 10.59 4.52
N PHE A 232 25.73 10.77 3.62
CA PHE A 232 25.58 9.90 2.46
C PHE A 232 26.78 10.00 1.50
N LEU A 233 27.30 11.18 1.28
CA LEU A 233 28.46 11.41 0.40
C LEU A 233 29.75 10.87 1.02
N GLU A 234 29.96 11.06 2.32
CA GLU A 234 31.11 10.55 3.06
C GLU A 234 31.17 9.02 3.07
N SER A 235 30.02 8.35 3.14
CA SER A 235 29.95 6.89 3.13
C SER A 235 30.35 6.23 1.78
N LYS A 236 30.54 7.03 0.73
CA LYS A 236 30.94 6.59 -0.62
C LYS A 236 32.38 6.98 -0.99
N SER A 237 33.08 7.70 -0.15
CA SER A 237 34.49 8.04 -0.31
C SER A 237 35.40 7.04 0.39
#